data_788a9dc8dd7278a67b905b83d419fb84
#
_entry.id   788a9dc8dd7278a67b905b83d419fb84
#
_cell.length_a   1.000
_cell.length_b   1.000
_cell.length_c   1.000
_cell.angle_alpha   90.00
_cell.angle_beta   90.00
_cell.angle_gamma   90.00
#
_symmetry.space_group_name_H-M   'P 1'
#
loop_
_entity.id
_entity.type
_entity.pdbx_description
1 polymer ?
#
loop_
_entity_poly.entity_id
_entity_poly.type
_entity_poly.pdbx_seq_one_letter_code
_entity_poly.pdbx_strand_id
1 'polypeptide(L)'
;ILCSKYKENELEIIGAQQKINSLTHPDLHFVFPVNTSSKVKSKATSKHFVKEWRDAIIENPYITLSQWLEKIEITNKKGNISVNEAEEINKIMSLKSYEGGYKVMVIWMAENMNTECANKLLKLIEEPSRETVFLLLTENKSAILPTIKSRCQEINIPPIDTKEIAESLIKKG
;
A
#
# COMPACT_ATOMS: atom_id res chain seq x y z
N ILE A 1 8.72 13.67 -0.53
CA ILE A 1 7.72 14.01 0.49
C ILE A 1 8.17 13.53 1.87
N LEU A 2 8.51 12.24 2.05
CA LEU A 2 8.96 11.69 3.35
C LEU A 2 10.34 12.19 3.78
N CYS A 3 11.22 12.54 2.83
CA CYS A 3 12.61 12.91 3.13
C CYS A 3 12.90 14.41 3.21
N SER A 4 12.08 15.28 2.61
CA SER A 4 12.57 16.61 2.23
C SER A 4 12.09 17.77 3.07
N LYS A 5 11.05 17.62 3.89
CA LYS A 5 10.41 18.80 4.51
C LYS A 5 10.96 19.20 5.87
N TYR A 6 11.63 18.27 6.58
CA TYR A 6 12.00 18.49 7.98
C TYR A 6 13.42 18.01 8.35
N LYS A 7 14.24 17.60 7.38
CA LYS A 7 15.61 17.14 7.66
C LYS A 7 16.61 18.16 7.16
N GLU A 8 17.27 18.80 8.07
CA GLU A 8 18.31 19.83 7.81
C GLU A 8 19.69 19.20 7.53
N ASN A 9 19.85 17.90 7.86
CA ASN A 9 21.13 17.21 7.77
C ASN A 9 21.13 16.17 6.63
N GLU A 10 22.14 16.23 5.77
CA GLU A 10 22.31 15.34 4.62
C GLU A 10 22.37 13.84 4.99
N LEU A 11 22.98 13.51 6.12
CA LEU A 11 23.05 12.15 6.65
C LEU A 11 21.67 11.59 7.03
N GLU A 12 20.79 12.43 7.57
CA GLU A 12 19.41 12.03 7.90
C GLU A 12 18.57 11.79 6.66
N ILE A 13 18.79 12.57 5.60
CA ILE A 13 18.14 12.39 4.30
C ILE A 13 18.56 11.05 3.69
N ILE A 14 19.85 10.74 3.69
CA ILE A 14 20.38 9.46 3.20
C ILE A 14 19.80 8.29 4.00
N GLY A 15 19.77 8.39 5.34
CA GLY A 15 19.19 7.35 6.19
C GLY A 15 17.69 7.15 5.95
N ALA A 16 16.91 8.21 5.73
CA ALA A 16 15.51 8.11 5.38
C ALA A 16 15.31 7.48 4.00
N GLN A 17 16.14 7.84 3.00
CA GLN A 17 16.10 7.25 1.68
C GLN A 17 16.39 5.73 1.71
N GLN A 18 17.35 5.30 2.50
CA GLN A 18 17.64 3.88 2.69
C GLN A 18 16.44 3.13 3.29
N LYS A 19 15.77 3.71 4.31
CA LYS A 19 14.56 3.13 4.90
C LYS A 19 13.40 3.07 3.89
N ILE A 20 13.26 4.07 3.02
CA ILE A 20 12.24 4.06 1.96
C ILE A 20 12.55 2.98 0.95
N ASN A 21 13.79 2.88 0.47
CA ASN A 21 14.20 1.88 -0.51
C ASN A 21 14.03 0.44 0.00
N SER A 22 14.22 0.24 1.31
CA SER A 22 13.98 -1.05 1.96
C SER A 22 12.53 -1.23 2.47
N LEU A 23 11.62 -0.29 2.19
CA LEU A 23 10.22 -0.28 2.63
C LEU A 23 10.06 -0.37 4.16
N THR A 24 11.05 0.15 4.92
CA THR A 24 11.09 0.08 6.39
C THR A 24 10.93 1.44 7.08
N HIS A 25 10.62 2.50 6.31
CA HIS A 25 10.39 3.82 6.90
C HIS A 25 9.19 3.77 7.87
N PRO A 26 9.31 4.28 9.11
CA PRO A 26 8.28 4.15 10.14
C PRO A 26 6.96 4.86 9.81
N ASP A 27 7.01 5.90 8.95
CA ASP A 27 5.83 6.65 8.51
C ASP A 27 5.33 6.22 7.12
N LEU A 28 5.85 5.10 6.58
CA LEU A 28 5.39 4.47 5.34
C LEU A 28 4.70 3.15 5.66
N HIS A 29 3.40 3.11 5.44
CA HIS A 29 2.55 1.98 5.76
C HIS A 29 1.96 1.36 4.51
N PHE A 30 1.80 0.04 4.53
CA PHE A 30 1.25 -0.73 3.42
C PHE A 30 0.03 -1.52 3.87
N VAL A 31 -0.99 -1.49 3.04
CA VAL A 31 -2.20 -2.31 3.14
C VAL A 31 -2.37 -3.05 1.83
N PHE A 32 -2.62 -4.33 1.91
CA PHE A 32 -2.76 -5.21 0.76
C PHE A 32 -3.75 -6.34 1.07
N PRO A 33 -4.35 -6.98 0.04
CA PRO A 33 -5.29 -8.06 0.24
C PRO A 33 -4.66 -9.25 0.95
N VAL A 34 -5.32 -9.72 2.01
CA VAL A 34 -4.93 -10.91 2.78
C VAL A 34 -6.17 -11.77 3.08
N ASN A 35 -5.96 -12.97 3.60
CA ASN A 35 -7.00 -13.80 4.18
C ASN A 35 -6.38 -14.68 5.28
N THR A 36 -7.22 -15.45 5.97
CA THR A 36 -6.75 -16.47 6.91
C THR A 36 -5.94 -17.55 6.20
N SER A 37 -4.84 -17.94 6.81
CA SER A 37 -3.89 -18.95 6.32
C SER A 37 -3.55 -19.95 7.42
N SER A 38 -2.61 -20.84 7.15
CA SER A 38 -2.05 -21.74 8.17
C SER A 38 -1.44 -20.96 9.35
N LYS A 39 -0.82 -19.81 9.08
CA LYS A 39 -0.16 -18.94 10.06
C LYS A 39 -1.13 -18.02 10.80
N VAL A 40 -2.18 -17.53 10.13
CA VAL A 40 -3.13 -16.56 10.69
C VAL A 40 -4.55 -17.11 10.56
N LYS A 41 -5.07 -17.69 11.61
CA LYS A 41 -6.35 -18.42 11.61
C LYS A 41 -7.59 -17.51 11.69
N SER A 42 -7.45 -16.28 12.17
CA SER A 42 -8.57 -15.33 12.30
C SER A 42 -8.08 -13.89 12.22
N LYS A 43 -8.97 -12.96 11.85
CA LYS A 43 -8.72 -11.51 11.78
C LYS A 43 -7.40 -11.16 11.07
N ALA A 44 -7.15 -11.82 9.94
CA ALA A 44 -5.96 -11.55 9.13
C ALA A 44 -5.95 -10.09 8.67
N THR A 45 -4.80 -9.43 8.86
CA THR A 45 -4.52 -8.07 8.40
C THR A 45 -3.14 -8.02 7.77
N SER A 46 -2.86 -6.97 6.99
CA SER A 46 -1.57 -6.74 6.34
C SER A 46 -0.40 -6.77 7.32
N LYS A 47 -0.62 -6.35 8.56
CA LYS A 47 0.38 -6.35 9.63
C LYS A 47 1.02 -7.72 9.87
N HIS A 48 0.27 -8.82 9.68
CA HIS A 48 0.78 -10.16 9.88
C HIS A 48 1.74 -10.63 8.79
N PHE A 49 1.77 -9.94 7.65
CA PHE A 49 2.51 -10.34 6.45
C PHE A 49 3.45 -9.23 5.92
N VAL A 50 3.75 -8.22 6.74
CA VAL A 50 4.59 -7.06 6.33
C VAL A 50 5.98 -7.49 5.88
N LYS A 51 6.56 -8.52 6.51
CA LYS A 51 7.87 -9.03 6.13
C LYS A 51 7.82 -9.65 4.73
N GLU A 52 6.89 -10.58 4.53
CA GLU A 52 6.67 -11.26 3.24
C GLU A 52 6.35 -10.24 2.13
N TRP A 53 5.61 -9.19 2.46
CA TRP A 53 5.29 -8.11 1.54
C TRP A 53 6.54 -7.33 1.10
N ARG A 54 7.37 -6.93 2.04
CA ARG A 54 8.63 -6.21 1.74
C ARG A 54 9.54 -7.07 0.86
N ASP A 55 9.74 -8.32 1.24
CA ASP A 55 10.55 -9.24 0.48
C ASP A 55 9.99 -9.43 -0.94
N ALA A 56 8.67 -9.55 -1.09
CA ALA A 56 8.01 -9.69 -2.38
C ALA A 56 8.20 -8.48 -3.30
N ILE A 57 7.98 -7.27 -2.79
CA ILE A 57 8.07 -6.03 -3.59
C ILE A 57 9.52 -5.70 -3.95
N ILE A 58 10.47 -5.97 -3.06
CA ILE A 58 11.90 -5.77 -3.36
C ILE A 58 12.37 -6.75 -4.43
N GLU A 59 11.92 -8.01 -4.37
CA GLU A 59 12.24 -9.06 -5.36
C GLU A 59 11.57 -8.77 -6.71
N ASN A 60 10.29 -8.44 -6.70
CA ASN A 60 9.50 -8.14 -7.89
C ASN A 60 8.46 -7.04 -7.65
N PRO A 61 8.73 -5.78 -8.00
CA PRO A 61 7.78 -4.68 -7.83
C PRO A 61 6.52 -4.81 -8.72
N TYR A 62 6.52 -5.72 -9.69
CA TYR A 62 5.41 -6.01 -10.59
C TYR A 62 4.61 -7.25 -10.19
N ILE A 63 4.68 -7.64 -8.91
CA ILE A 63 3.97 -8.81 -8.41
C ILE A 63 2.46 -8.68 -8.64
N THR A 64 1.85 -9.74 -9.14
CA THR A 64 0.39 -9.82 -9.31
C THR A 64 -0.29 -10.25 -8.01
N LEU A 65 -1.61 -9.99 -7.91
CA LEU A 65 -2.40 -10.44 -6.74
C LEU A 65 -2.31 -11.95 -6.54
N SER A 66 -2.32 -12.73 -7.62
CA SER A 66 -2.21 -14.20 -7.55
C SER A 66 -0.88 -14.66 -6.97
N GLN A 67 0.23 -14.09 -7.47
CA GLN A 67 1.57 -14.39 -6.96
C GLN A 67 1.74 -13.97 -5.50
N TRP A 68 1.16 -12.83 -5.12
CA TRP A 68 1.15 -12.38 -3.73
C TRP A 68 0.44 -13.37 -2.82
N LEU A 69 -0.79 -13.77 -3.17
CA LEU A 69 -1.58 -14.70 -2.36
C LEU A 69 -0.92 -16.08 -2.25
N GLU A 70 -0.29 -16.56 -3.33
CA GLU A 70 0.50 -17.79 -3.33
C GLU A 70 1.69 -17.69 -2.37
N LYS A 71 2.43 -16.57 -2.39
CA LYS A 71 3.59 -16.32 -1.51
C LYS A 71 3.23 -16.38 -0.02
N ILE A 72 2.00 -15.96 0.33
CA ILE A 72 1.50 -16.03 1.72
C ILE A 72 0.62 -17.26 2.00
N GLU A 73 0.69 -18.28 1.15
CA GLU A 73 0.00 -19.57 1.32
C GLU A 73 -1.54 -19.46 1.32
N ILE A 74 -2.10 -18.54 0.56
CA ILE A 74 -3.55 -18.35 0.39
C ILE A 74 -3.97 -18.77 -1.02
N THR A 75 -4.10 -20.07 -1.26
CA THR A 75 -4.40 -20.62 -2.58
C THR A 75 -5.89 -20.81 -2.86
N ASN A 76 -6.70 -21.07 -1.83
CA ASN A 76 -8.12 -21.45 -1.97
C ASN A 76 -9.10 -20.35 -1.52
N LYS A 77 -8.63 -19.12 -1.30
CA LYS A 77 -9.45 -18.00 -0.83
C LYS A 77 -9.09 -16.74 -1.61
N LYS A 78 -10.09 -15.89 -1.82
CA LYS A 78 -9.82 -14.55 -2.34
C LYS A 78 -9.15 -13.71 -1.28
N GLY A 79 -8.12 -12.96 -1.67
CA GLY A 79 -7.58 -11.90 -0.84
C GLY A 79 -8.62 -10.78 -0.70
N ASN A 80 -8.73 -10.22 0.48
CA ASN A 80 -9.57 -9.06 0.72
C ASN A 80 -8.91 -8.09 1.70
N ILE A 81 -9.36 -6.85 1.70
CA ILE A 81 -9.05 -5.84 2.70
C ILE A 81 -10.29 -5.69 3.57
N SER A 82 -10.26 -6.29 4.74
CA SER A 82 -11.43 -6.46 5.61
C SER A 82 -11.61 -5.31 6.60
N VAL A 83 -12.72 -5.31 7.32
CA VAL A 83 -13.00 -4.33 8.39
C VAL A 83 -11.94 -4.33 9.50
N ASN A 84 -11.29 -5.46 9.76
CA ASN A 84 -10.18 -5.53 10.72
C ASN A 84 -8.98 -4.67 10.26
N GLU A 85 -8.75 -4.60 8.94
CA GLU A 85 -7.72 -3.72 8.38
C GLU A 85 -8.05 -2.24 8.63
N ALA A 86 -9.32 -1.86 8.47
CA ALA A 86 -9.75 -0.48 8.76
C ALA A 86 -9.50 -0.09 10.22
N GLU A 87 -9.58 -1.01 11.16
CA GLU A 87 -9.24 -0.78 12.58
C GLU A 87 -7.74 -0.52 12.77
N GLU A 88 -6.89 -1.32 12.13
CA GLU A 88 -5.44 -1.11 12.16
C GLU A 88 -5.05 0.21 11.46
N ILE A 89 -5.64 0.53 10.31
CA ILE A 89 -5.43 1.80 9.60
C ILE A 89 -5.80 2.98 10.50
N ASN A 90 -6.99 2.99 11.10
CA ASN A 90 -7.43 4.07 11.98
C ASN A 90 -6.48 4.23 13.18
N LYS A 91 -6.03 3.14 13.78
CA LYS A 91 -5.06 3.14 14.87
C LYS A 91 -3.74 3.77 14.46
N ILE A 92 -3.17 3.35 13.33
CA ILE A 92 -1.91 3.88 12.80
C ILE A 92 -2.05 5.37 12.48
N MET A 93 -3.15 5.76 11.82
CA MET A 93 -3.36 7.13 11.38
C MET A 93 -3.67 8.11 12.52
N SER A 94 -4.18 7.62 13.66
CA SER A 94 -4.39 8.44 14.86
C SER A 94 -3.09 8.84 15.58
N LEU A 95 -2.00 8.11 15.35
CA LEU A 95 -0.70 8.43 15.93
C LEU A 95 -0.02 9.59 15.18
N LYS A 96 0.85 10.33 15.86
CA LYS A 96 1.72 11.32 15.20
C LYS A 96 2.74 10.61 14.31
N SER A 97 3.28 11.32 13.29
CA SER A 97 4.40 10.80 12.51
C SER A 97 5.60 10.58 13.42
N TYR A 98 6.37 9.54 13.16
CA TYR A 98 7.53 9.17 13.98
C TYR A 98 8.74 10.06 13.69
N GLU A 99 9.00 10.34 12.42
CA GLU A 99 10.15 11.15 12.01
C GLU A 99 9.80 12.63 11.75
N GLY A 100 8.57 13.06 12.12
CA GLY A 100 8.16 14.47 12.03
C GLY A 100 7.98 14.93 10.59
N GLY A 101 7.07 14.36 9.84
CA GLY A 101 6.78 14.71 8.46
C GLY A 101 5.48 14.11 7.98
N TYR A 102 5.40 13.82 6.69
CA TYR A 102 4.24 13.16 6.13
C TYR A 102 4.18 11.69 6.54
N LYS A 103 2.97 11.23 6.85
CA LYS A 103 2.63 9.84 7.00
C LYS A 103 1.97 9.37 5.70
N VAL A 104 2.45 8.28 5.14
CA VAL A 104 1.96 7.75 3.86
C VAL A 104 1.36 6.37 4.08
N MET A 105 0.11 6.21 3.65
CA MET A 105 -0.58 4.93 3.61
C MET A 105 -0.79 4.51 2.16
N VAL A 106 -0.16 3.43 1.76
CA VAL A 106 -0.32 2.81 0.43
C VAL A 106 -1.27 1.64 0.56
N ILE A 107 -2.40 1.70 -0.13
CA ILE A 107 -3.39 0.62 -0.20
C ILE A 107 -3.30 -0.01 -1.59
N TRP A 108 -2.67 -1.16 -1.67
CA TRP A 108 -2.49 -1.89 -2.93
C TRP A 108 -3.70 -2.79 -3.22
N MET A 109 -4.14 -2.83 -4.47
CA MET A 109 -5.35 -3.54 -4.93
C MET A 109 -6.58 -3.09 -4.12
N ALA A 110 -6.81 -1.77 -4.06
CA ALA A 110 -7.85 -1.15 -3.24
C ALA A 110 -9.27 -1.59 -3.62
N GLU A 111 -9.49 -2.11 -4.83
CA GLU A 111 -10.74 -2.73 -5.27
C GLU A 111 -11.11 -4.00 -4.49
N ASN A 112 -10.16 -4.61 -3.78
CA ASN A 112 -10.42 -5.76 -2.90
C ASN A 112 -10.87 -5.34 -1.49
N MET A 113 -11.08 -4.06 -1.27
CA MET A 113 -11.64 -3.55 -0.01
C MET A 113 -13.14 -3.91 0.06
N ASN A 114 -13.54 -4.58 1.14
CA ASN A 114 -14.96 -4.86 1.34
C ASN A 114 -15.71 -3.58 1.76
N THR A 115 -17.03 -3.59 1.56
CA THR A 115 -17.90 -2.42 1.84
C THR A 115 -17.79 -1.93 3.28
N GLU A 116 -17.68 -2.83 4.25
CA GLU A 116 -17.57 -2.46 5.66
C GLU A 116 -16.26 -1.73 5.97
N CYS A 117 -15.13 -2.24 5.42
CA CYS A 117 -13.84 -1.59 5.52
C CYS A 117 -13.86 -0.19 4.89
N ALA A 118 -14.35 -0.11 3.66
CA ALA A 118 -14.44 1.15 2.93
C ALA A 118 -15.26 2.19 3.69
N ASN A 119 -16.45 1.82 4.16
CA ASN A 119 -17.32 2.72 4.92
C ASN A 119 -16.66 3.22 6.22
N LYS A 120 -15.88 2.35 6.89
CA LYS A 120 -15.16 2.70 8.12
C LYS A 120 -14.01 3.68 7.87
N LEU A 121 -13.48 3.72 6.65
CA LEU A 121 -12.38 4.60 6.25
C LEU A 121 -12.85 5.93 5.64
N LEU A 122 -14.14 6.09 5.29
CA LEU A 122 -14.64 7.29 4.59
C LEU A 122 -14.24 8.58 5.30
N LYS A 123 -14.48 8.68 6.61
CA LYS A 123 -14.16 9.87 7.38
C LYS A 123 -12.65 10.17 7.38
N LEU A 124 -11.84 9.14 7.47
CA LEU A 124 -10.38 9.27 7.49
C LEU A 124 -9.83 9.73 6.14
N ILE A 125 -10.43 9.26 5.04
CA ILE A 125 -10.04 9.64 3.67
C ILE A 125 -10.55 11.06 3.33
N GLU A 126 -11.73 11.44 3.83
CA GLU A 126 -12.34 12.75 3.60
C GLU A 126 -11.60 13.86 4.36
N GLU A 127 -11.28 13.60 5.61
CA GLU A 127 -10.62 14.57 6.50
C GLU A 127 -9.35 13.96 7.11
N PRO A 128 -8.31 13.70 6.29
CA PRO A 128 -7.06 13.16 6.81
C PRO A 128 -6.40 14.18 7.75
N SER A 129 -5.70 13.70 8.77
CA SER A 129 -4.86 14.56 9.61
C SER A 129 -3.83 15.29 8.75
N ARG A 130 -3.39 16.47 9.20
CA ARG A 130 -2.33 17.22 8.51
C ARG A 130 -1.12 16.31 8.23
N GLU A 131 -0.52 16.48 7.06
CA GLU A 131 0.66 15.72 6.64
C GLU A 131 0.41 14.20 6.51
N THR A 132 -0.82 13.84 6.15
CA THR A 132 -1.18 12.44 5.82
C THR A 132 -1.52 12.33 4.34
N VAL A 133 -0.99 11.30 3.69
CA VAL A 133 -1.26 10.98 2.28
C VAL A 133 -1.77 9.55 2.18
N PHE A 134 -2.89 9.36 1.49
CA PHE A 134 -3.40 8.06 1.09
C PHE A 134 -3.15 7.83 -0.40
N LEU A 135 -2.51 6.73 -0.74
CA LEU A 135 -2.32 6.27 -2.11
C LEU A 135 -3.09 4.97 -2.30
N LEU A 136 -4.18 5.04 -3.06
CA LEU A 136 -5.01 3.88 -3.40
C LEU A 136 -4.60 3.40 -4.79
N LEU A 137 -3.97 2.24 -4.88
CA LEU A 137 -3.53 1.62 -6.12
C LEU A 137 -4.56 0.59 -6.55
N THR A 138 -5.03 0.66 -7.79
CA THR A 138 -6.05 -0.25 -8.34
C THR A 138 -5.78 -0.56 -9.80
N GLU A 139 -6.04 -1.79 -10.20
CA GLU A 139 -6.08 -2.22 -11.61
C GLU A 139 -7.47 -2.08 -12.20
N ASN A 140 -8.51 -2.00 -11.35
CA ASN A 140 -9.90 -1.88 -11.76
C ASN A 140 -10.63 -0.75 -11.03
N LYS A 141 -10.54 0.45 -11.56
CA LYS A 141 -11.20 1.62 -10.98
C LYS A 141 -12.74 1.52 -10.91
N SER A 142 -13.36 0.65 -11.74
CA SER A 142 -14.81 0.45 -11.72
C SER A 142 -15.26 -0.32 -10.49
N ALA A 143 -14.38 -1.14 -9.89
CA ALA A 143 -14.67 -1.92 -8.70
C ALA A 143 -14.44 -1.13 -7.39
N ILE A 144 -13.81 0.04 -7.45
CA ILE A 144 -13.70 0.94 -6.29
C ILE A 144 -15.08 1.54 -5.98
N LEU A 145 -15.47 1.48 -4.71
CA LEU A 145 -16.74 2.04 -4.26
C LEU A 145 -16.86 3.54 -4.63
N PRO A 146 -17.99 3.97 -5.18
CA PRO A 146 -18.21 5.37 -5.58
C PRO A 146 -17.94 6.37 -4.45
N THR A 147 -18.26 5.98 -3.21
CA THR A 147 -18.03 6.79 -2.01
C THR A 147 -16.56 7.04 -1.70
N ILE A 148 -15.67 6.09 -1.99
CA ILE A 148 -14.22 6.27 -1.90
C ILE A 148 -13.73 7.12 -3.07
N LYS A 149 -14.14 6.75 -4.29
CA LYS A 149 -13.70 7.40 -5.52
C LYS A 149 -14.00 8.91 -5.54
N SER A 150 -15.16 9.32 -5.06
CA SER A 150 -15.57 10.75 -5.01
C SER A 150 -14.71 11.61 -4.08
N ARG A 151 -13.90 10.99 -3.22
CA ARG A 151 -13.02 11.67 -2.24
C ARG A 151 -11.54 11.60 -2.62
N CYS A 152 -11.22 10.94 -3.72
CA CYS A 152 -9.85 10.77 -4.19
C CYS A 152 -9.63 11.56 -5.49
N GLN A 153 -8.43 12.10 -5.65
CA GLN A 153 -7.96 12.56 -6.95
C GLN A 153 -7.53 11.35 -7.78
N GLU A 154 -8.16 11.15 -8.93
CA GLU A 154 -7.79 10.07 -9.84
C GLU A 154 -6.55 10.47 -10.65
N ILE A 155 -5.55 9.60 -10.67
CA ILE A 155 -4.37 9.69 -11.53
C ILE A 155 -4.35 8.43 -12.38
N ASN A 156 -4.54 8.57 -13.68
CA ASN A 156 -4.48 7.46 -14.62
C ASN A 156 -3.02 7.23 -15.06
N ILE A 157 -2.51 6.03 -14.86
CA ILE A 157 -1.19 5.61 -15.32
C ILE A 157 -1.41 4.75 -16.57
N PRO A 158 -1.06 5.26 -17.77
CA PRO A 158 -1.23 4.52 -19.01
C PRO A 158 -0.30 3.29 -19.04
N PRO A 159 -0.65 2.22 -19.78
CA PRO A 159 0.26 1.12 -20.03
C PRO A 159 1.49 1.61 -20.80
N ILE A 160 2.63 0.96 -20.56
CA ILE A 160 3.87 1.27 -21.28
C ILE A 160 3.70 0.86 -22.75
N ASP A 161 4.18 1.72 -23.68
CA ASP A 161 4.13 1.44 -25.12
C ASP A 161 4.90 0.15 -25.44
N THR A 162 4.33 -0.68 -26.30
CA THR A 162 4.92 -1.97 -26.70
C THR A 162 6.31 -1.81 -27.31
N LYS A 163 6.58 -0.67 -27.99
CA LYS A 163 7.90 -0.36 -28.56
C LYS A 163 8.92 -0.09 -27.45
N GLU A 164 8.56 0.68 -26.44
CA GLU A 164 9.44 0.96 -25.30
C GLU A 164 9.77 -0.31 -24.51
N ILE A 165 8.80 -1.23 -24.38
CA ILE A 165 9.02 -2.55 -23.78
C ILE A 165 10.03 -3.34 -24.61
N ALA A 166 9.83 -3.43 -25.93
CA ALA A 166 10.72 -4.15 -26.83
C ALA A 166 12.15 -3.59 -26.80
N GLU A 167 12.32 -2.27 -26.86
CA GLU A 167 13.63 -1.62 -26.78
C GLU A 167 14.33 -1.88 -25.42
N SER A 168 13.56 -1.88 -24.33
CA SER A 168 14.10 -2.17 -23.00
C SER A 168 14.56 -3.61 -22.84
N LEU A 169 13.85 -4.56 -23.45
CA LEU A 169 14.22 -5.97 -23.47
C LEU A 169 15.48 -6.22 -24.31
N ILE A 170 15.60 -5.57 -25.47
CA ILE A 170 16.79 -5.68 -26.34
C ILE A 170 18.04 -5.09 -25.64
N LYS A 171 17.90 -4.02 -24.84
CA LYS A 171 19.02 -3.44 -24.10
C LYS A 171 19.48 -4.27 -22.89
N LYS A 172 18.65 -5.17 -22.39
CA LYS A 172 18.94 -6.03 -21.22
C LYS A 172 19.41 -7.44 -21.59
N GLY A 173 19.23 -7.86 -22.84
CA GLY A 173 19.71 -9.14 -23.38
C GLY A 173 21.04 -8.98 -24.05
#